data_edbe3e9824f28ca9bc7cd8877318d5e7
#
_entry.id   edbe3e9824f28ca9bc7cd8877318d5e7
#
_cell.length_a   1.000
_cell.length_b   1.000
_cell.length_c   1.000
_cell.angle_alpha   90.00
_cell.angle_beta   90.00
_cell.angle_gamma   90.00
#
_symmetry.space_group_name_H-M   'P 1'
#
loop_
_entity.id
_entity.type
_entity.pdbx_description
1 polymer ?
#
loop_
_entity_poly.entity_id
_entity_poly.type
_entity_poly.pdbx_seq_one_letter_code
_entity_poly.pdbx_strand_id
1 'polypeptide(L)'
;MSKADRIFIDMCSDIIENGTTTEGEKVRPTWEDGTSAYTIKKFGVCNRYDLREEFPALTLRRTALKSAMDEVLWIYQKKSNNVNDLNSHIWDSWADESGSIGKAYGYQVGQVSHYADGDYDQMDRVLKDLKENPFSRRIMTNLYTFADLSEMNLYPCAFNAIYNVTQEASKDKPTLNLLLVQRSQDILAANNWNVCQYAILLMMVAQVSGMEAGELVHMIADAHIYDRHVDIVKELISRPTFDAPKVSLNPNVTNFYDFTTDDLIVEDYQHGPQIKNIPIAV
;
A
#
# COMPACT_ATOMS: atom_id res chain seq x y z
N MET A 1 -3.38 -22.39 3.86
CA MET A 1 -2.69 -21.16 4.35
C MET A 1 -2.23 -20.37 3.15
N SER A 2 -2.68 -19.14 3.00
CA SER A 2 -2.21 -18.25 1.95
C SER A 2 -0.72 -17.89 2.11
N LYS A 3 -0.06 -17.52 1.01
CA LYS A 3 1.34 -17.03 1.06
C LYS A 3 1.43 -15.71 1.82
N ALA A 4 0.41 -14.85 1.69
CA ALA A 4 0.35 -13.59 2.41
C ALA A 4 0.33 -13.79 3.93
N ASP A 5 -0.45 -14.76 4.43
CA ASP A 5 -0.46 -15.10 5.86
C ASP A 5 0.91 -15.59 6.32
N ARG A 6 1.55 -16.47 5.54
CA ARG A 6 2.88 -16.99 5.88
C ARG A 6 3.90 -15.86 5.97
N ILE A 7 3.97 -15.00 4.95
CA ILE A 7 4.88 -13.84 4.93
C ILE A 7 4.63 -12.94 6.13
N PHE A 8 3.37 -12.67 6.47
CA PHE A 8 3.00 -11.83 7.61
C PHE A 8 3.40 -12.48 8.94
N ILE A 9 3.12 -13.77 9.12
CA ILE A 9 3.47 -14.54 10.34
C ILE A 9 4.99 -14.55 10.53
N ASP A 10 5.74 -14.90 9.48
CA ASP A 10 7.20 -14.97 9.52
C ASP A 10 7.82 -13.60 9.84
N MET A 11 7.33 -12.53 9.21
CA MET A 11 7.78 -11.16 9.46
C MET A 11 7.46 -10.71 10.89
N CYS A 12 6.25 -10.94 11.38
CA CYS A 12 5.87 -10.59 12.76
C CYS A 12 6.71 -11.35 13.79
N SER A 13 6.91 -12.66 13.59
CA SER A 13 7.73 -13.48 14.45
C SER A 13 9.18 -12.99 14.50
N ASP A 14 9.77 -12.71 13.33
CA ASP A 14 11.13 -12.17 13.24
C ASP A 14 11.27 -10.80 13.91
N ILE A 15 10.29 -9.91 13.78
CA ILE A 15 10.30 -8.61 14.47
C ILE A 15 10.24 -8.80 15.97
N ILE A 16 9.34 -9.66 16.47
CA ILE A 16 9.15 -9.87 17.92
C ILE A 16 10.37 -10.57 18.55
N GLU A 17 10.95 -11.56 17.86
CA GLU A 17 12.03 -12.38 18.41
C GLU A 17 13.42 -11.75 18.24
N ASN A 18 13.64 -11.05 17.11
CA ASN A 18 14.95 -10.58 16.69
C ASN A 18 15.01 -9.08 16.40
N GLY A 19 13.94 -8.34 16.67
CA GLY A 19 13.88 -6.89 16.45
C GLY A 19 14.62 -6.10 17.54
N THR A 20 14.88 -4.84 17.25
CA THR A 20 15.48 -3.89 18.18
C THR A 20 14.38 -3.01 18.78
N THR A 21 14.36 -2.87 20.12
CA THR A 21 13.41 -1.98 20.81
C THR A 21 13.88 -0.53 20.77
N THR A 22 12.91 0.40 20.75
CA THR A 22 13.13 1.83 20.96
C THR A 22 12.80 2.25 22.40
N GLU A 23 12.59 1.31 23.32
CA GLU A 23 12.29 1.61 24.71
C GLU A 23 13.43 2.40 25.35
N GLY A 24 13.07 3.52 26.01
CA GLY A 24 14.03 4.44 26.61
C GLY A 24 14.62 5.48 25.64
N GLU A 25 14.37 5.36 24.33
CA GLU A 25 14.82 6.33 23.34
C GLU A 25 13.83 7.51 23.21
N LYS A 26 14.30 8.64 22.69
CA LYS A 26 13.42 9.74 22.34
C LYS A 26 12.67 9.40 21.05
N VAL A 27 11.39 9.09 21.18
CA VAL A 27 10.48 8.80 20.06
C VAL A 27 9.48 9.95 19.87
N ARG A 28 9.03 10.17 18.62
CA ARG A 28 8.04 11.19 18.30
C ARG A 28 6.60 10.76 18.67
N PRO A 29 6.16 9.52 18.30
CA PRO A 29 4.78 9.15 18.49
C PRO A 29 4.44 8.93 19.97
N THR A 30 3.21 9.29 20.31
CA THR A 30 2.64 9.10 21.65
C THR A 30 1.31 8.35 21.58
N TRP A 31 0.98 7.66 22.66
CA TRP A 31 -0.35 7.12 22.86
C TRP A 31 -1.33 8.22 23.28
N GLU A 32 -2.64 7.91 23.22
CA GLU A 32 -3.71 8.83 23.62
C GLU A 32 -3.53 9.39 25.06
N ASP A 33 -2.92 8.61 25.96
CA ASP A 33 -2.62 9.02 27.34
C ASP A 33 -1.36 9.89 27.48
N GLY A 34 -0.71 10.27 26.36
CA GLY A 34 0.47 11.10 26.31
C GLY A 34 1.78 10.37 26.60
N THR A 35 1.75 9.05 26.85
CA THR A 35 2.97 8.25 27.03
C THR A 35 3.65 7.97 25.70
N SER A 36 4.99 7.80 25.69
CA SER A 36 5.76 7.47 24.51
C SER A 36 5.32 6.13 23.90
N ALA A 37 5.09 6.10 22.59
CA ALA A 37 4.75 4.87 21.87
C ALA A 37 6.06 4.24 21.33
N TYR A 38 6.58 3.29 22.10
CA TYR A 38 7.79 2.55 21.72
C TYR A 38 7.48 1.45 20.71
N THR A 39 8.51 1.00 20.01
CA THR A 39 8.39 -0.05 18.97
C THR A 39 9.45 -1.12 19.14
N ILE A 40 9.15 -2.32 18.66
CA ILE A 40 10.15 -3.32 18.27
C ILE A 40 10.19 -3.31 16.75
N LYS A 41 11.38 -3.25 16.15
CA LYS A 41 11.53 -3.04 14.72
C LYS A 41 12.67 -3.81 14.06
N LYS A 42 12.53 -4.01 12.75
CA LYS A 42 13.58 -4.53 11.86
C LYS A 42 13.84 -3.54 10.74
N PHE A 43 15.10 -3.40 10.38
CA PHE A 43 15.53 -2.58 9.24
C PHE A 43 15.62 -3.43 7.97
N GLY A 44 15.06 -2.91 6.87
CA GLY A 44 15.29 -3.46 5.53
C GLY A 44 14.52 -4.76 5.26
N VAL A 45 13.24 -4.85 5.62
CA VAL A 45 12.37 -5.99 5.29
C VAL A 45 11.94 -5.90 3.83
N CYS A 46 12.02 -7.06 3.12
CA CYS A 46 11.60 -7.18 1.73
C CYS A 46 10.65 -8.38 1.57
N ASN A 47 9.39 -8.11 1.29
CA ASN A 47 8.38 -9.13 1.05
C ASN A 47 8.02 -9.18 -0.43
N ARG A 48 7.65 -10.37 -0.94
CA ARG A 48 7.31 -10.60 -2.34
C ARG A 48 5.97 -11.32 -2.46
N TYR A 49 5.10 -10.77 -3.30
CA TYR A 49 3.76 -11.28 -3.55
C TYR A 49 3.55 -11.43 -5.07
N ASP A 50 3.47 -12.66 -5.56
CA ASP A 50 3.18 -12.93 -6.97
C ASP A 50 1.67 -12.99 -7.20
N LEU A 51 1.11 -11.97 -7.85
CA LEU A 51 -0.32 -11.86 -8.11
C LEU A 51 -0.83 -12.87 -9.14
N ARG A 52 0.07 -13.53 -9.86
CA ARG A 52 -0.27 -14.64 -10.76
C ARG A 52 -0.62 -15.92 -10.01
N GLU A 53 -0.16 -16.04 -8.76
CA GLU A 53 -0.41 -17.19 -7.91
C GLU A 53 -1.59 -16.96 -6.98
N GLU A 54 -1.62 -15.83 -6.26
CA GLU A 54 -2.71 -15.45 -5.36
C GLU A 54 -2.73 -13.96 -5.06
N PHE A 55 -3.89 -13.44 -4.71
CA PHE A 55 -4.01 -12.07 -4.22
C PHE A 55 -3.58 -11.97 -2.75
N PRO A 56 -2.76 -10.96 -2.34
CA PRO A 56 -2.08 -10.95 -1.04
C PRO A 56 -2.94 -10.39 0.12
N ALA A 57 -4.20 -10.78 0.22
CA ALA A 57 -5.03 -10.46 1.37
C ALA A 57 -4.76 -11.42 2.53
N LEU A 58 -4.64 -10.90 3.76
CA LEU A 58 -4.60 -11.73 4.95
C LEU A 58 -5.93 -12.44 5.17
N THR A 59 -5.83 -13.69 5.66
CA THR A 59 -6.99 -14.46 6.12
C THR A 59 -7.07 -14.52 7.65
N LEU A 60 -6.01 -14.17 8.38
CA LEU A 60 -5.99 -14.07 9.84
C LEU A 60 -7.02 -13.08 10.41
N ARG A 61 -7.32 -12.04 9.65
CA ARG A 61 -8.40 -11.07 9.86
C ARG A 61 -8.85 -10.48 8.55
N ARG A 62 -10.04 -9.87 8.52
CA ARG A 62 -10.56 -9.24 7.31
C ARG A 62 -9.76 -7.99 6.92
N THR A 63 -9.44 -7.87 5.65
CA THR A 63 -9.05 -6.61 5.01
C THR A 63 -10.21 -6.07 4.18
N ALA A 64 -10.58 -4.80 4.37
CA ALA A 64 -11.67 -4.17 3.64
C ALA A 64 -11.20 -3.76 2.23
N LEU A 65 -11.15 -4.71 1.30
CA LEU A 65 -10.52 -4.55 -0.03
C LEU A 65 -11.16 -3.43 -0.86
N LYS A 66 -12.49 -3.26 -0.81
CA LYS A 66 -13.16 -2.15 -1.50
C LYS A 66 -12.75 -0.78 -0.93
N SER A 67 -12.55 -0.67 0.39
CA SER A 67 -12.05 0.57 1.00
C SER A 67 -10.57 0.81 0.66
N ALA A 68 -9.77 -0.26 0.57
CA ALA A 68 -8.38 -0.15 0.11
C ALA A 68 -8.32 0.34 -1.35
N MET A 69 -9.22 -0.13 -2.23
CA MET A 69 -9.34 0.38 -3.59
C MET A 69 -9.82 1.84 -3.63
N ASP A 70 -10.81 2.23 -2.81
CA ASP A 70 -11.29 3.61 -2.75
C ASP A 70 -10.15 4.59 -2.41
N GLU A 71 -9.25 4.20 -1.49
CA GLU A 71 -8.07 5.00 -1.17
C GLU A 71 -7.06 5.05 -2.33
N VAL A 72 -6.87 3.95 -3.09
CA VAL A 72 -6.07 3.96 -4.32
C VAL A 72 -6.66 4.93 -5.34
N LEU A 73 -7.98 4.90 -5.54
CA LEU A 73 -8.67 5.81 -6.44
C LEU A 73 -8.55 7.27 -5.97
N TRP A 74 -8.65 7.49 -4.66
CA TRP A 74 -8.48 8.82 -4.07
C TRP A 74 -7.08 9.39 -4.32
N ILE A 75 -6.03 8.58 -4.13
CA ILE A 75 -4.62 9.00 -4.29
C ILE A 75 -4.25 9.14 -5.78
N TYR A 76 -4.50 8.10 -6.59
CA TYR A 76 -3.91 7.96 -7.92
C TYR A 76 -4.83 8.36 -9.07
N GLN A 77 -6.16 8.30 -8.88
CA GLN A 77 -7.14 8.65 -9.90
C GLN A 77 -7.69 10.06 -9.69
N LYS A 78 -8.27 10.33 -8.50
CA LYS A 78 -8.80 11.65 -8.14
C LYS A 78 -7.67 12.65 -7.85
N LYS A 79 -6.49 12.16 -7.47
CA LYS A 79 -5.31 12.98 -7.11
C LYS A 79 -5.66 13.99 -6.00
N SER A 80 -6.52 13.57 -5.07
CA SER A 80 -7.06 14.41 -4.02
C SER A 80 -6.24 14.30 -2.74
N ASN A 81 -6.23 15.37 -1.96
CA ASN A 81 -5.73 15.44 -0.60
C ASN A 81 -6.83 15.83 0.39
N ASN A 82 -8.10 15.79 -0.03
CA ASN A 82 -9.25 16.09 0.80
C ASN A 82 -9.96 14.81 1.21
N VAL A 83 -10.10 14.56 2.52
CA VAL A 83 -10.74 13.35 3.06
C VAL A 83 -12.23 13.27 2.74
N ASN A 84 -12.87 14.37 2.38
CA ASN A 84 -14.28 14.37 1.95
C ASN A 84 -14.50 13.67 0.60
N ASP A 85 -13.42 13.44 -0.17
CA ASP A 85 -13.46 12.68 -1.42
C ASP A 85 -13.26 11.17 -1.22
N LEU A 86 -13.06 10.75 0.04
CA LEU A 86 -12.85 9.37 0.44
C LEU A 86 -14.06 8.86 1.24
N ASN A 87 -14.50 7.63 0.99
CA ASN A 87 -15.66 7.07 1.71
C ASN A 87 -15.33 6.54 3.12
N SER A 88 -14.05 6.31 3.43
CA SER A 88 -13.62 5.84 4.75
C SER A 88 -13.11 7.00 5.61
N HIS A 89 -13.19 6.84 6.93
CA HIS A 89 -12.76 7.83 7.92
C HIS A 89 -11.34 7.59 8.48
N ILE A 90 -10.56 6.76 7.82
CA ILE A 90 -9.23 6.37 8.31
C ILE A 90 -8.20 7.51 8.29
N TRP A 91 -8.47 8.58 7.54
CA TRP A 91 -7.61 9.74 7.39
C TRP A 91 -8.05 10.96 8.21
N ASP A 92 -9.19 10.92 8.88
CA ASP A 92 -9.80 12.07 9.58
C ASP A 92 -8.85 12.68 10.63
N SER A 93 -8.05 11.85 11.32
CA SER A 93 -7.11 12.31 12.35
C SER A 93 -5.98 13.20 11.82
N TRP A 94 -5.73 13.18 10.52
CA TRP A 94 -4.69 13.99 9.86
C TRP A 94 -5.24 15.13 9.01
N ALA A 95 -6.57 15.24 8.91
CA ALA A 95 -7.24 16.31 8.17
C ALA A 95 -7.33 17.58 9.02
N ASP A 96 -7.16 18.72 8.36
CA ASP A 96 -7.49 20.03 8.96
C ASP A 96 -9.01 20.30 8.91
N GLU A 97 -9.45 21.49 9.37
CA GLU A 97 -10.85 21.89 9.40
C GLU A 97 -11.51 21.91 8.01
N SER A 98 -10.74 22.05 6.93
CA SER A 98 -11.23 21.99 5.54
C SER A 98 -11.33 20.57 4.99
N GLY A 99 -10.85 19.58 5.74
CA GLY A 99 -10.72 18.20 5.31
C GLY A 99 -9.44 17.91 4.54
N SER A 100 -8.48 18.83 4.49
CA SER A 100 -7.22 18.65 3.77
C SER A 100 -6.16 17.96 4.64
N ILE A 101 -5.40 17.04 4.04
CA ILE A 101 -4.18 16.47 4.63
C ILE A 101 -2.90 17.20 4.18
N GLY A 102 -3.04 18.41 3.64
CA GLY A 102 -1.96 19.22 3.12
C GLY A 102 -1.44 18.71 1.77
N LYS A 103 -0.20 19.03 1.41
CA LYS A 103 0.42 18.66 0.15
C LYS A 103 0.87 17.19 0.09
N ALA A 104 0.12 16.28 0.69
CA ALA A 104 0.48 14.87 0.81
C ALA A 104 -0.27 13.99 -0.21
N TYR A 105 0.24 12.79 -0.45
CA TYR A 105 -0.35 11.70 -1.24
C TYR A 105 -0.92 12.11 -2.59
N GLY A 106 -2.24 12.22 -2.77
CA GLY A 106 -2.87 12.54 -4.04
C GLY A 106 -2.44 13.89 -4.61
N TYR A 107 -2.20 14.88 -3.75
CA TYR A 107 -1.62 16.16 -4.18
C TYR A 107 -0.30 15.94 -4.93
N GLN A 108 0.60 15.10 -4.41
CA GLN A 108 1.90 14.84 -5.05
C GLN A 108 1.77 14.08 -6.37
N VAL A 109 0.81 13.15 -6.47
CA VAL A 109 0.52 12.45 -7.73
C VAL A 109 0.07 13.42 -8.80
N GLY A 110 -0.78 14.39 -8.44
CA GLY A 110 -1.35 15.38 -9.34
C GLY A 110 -0.41 16.53 -9.75
N GLN A 111 0.80 16.59 -9.18
CA GLN A 111 1.76 17.64 -9.56
C GLN A 111 2.24 17.45 -11.00
N VAL A 112 2.00 18.46 -11.83
CA VAL A 112 2.43 18.46 -13.23
C VAL A 112 3.92 18.76 -13.32
N SER A 113 4.64 17.92 -14.04
CA SER A 113 6.06 18.11 -14.37
C SER A 113 6.25 18.32 -15.87
N HIS A 114 7.26 19.13 -16.23
CA HIS A 114 7.62 19.42 -17.59
C HIS A 114 8.61 18.38 -18.13
N TYR A 115 8.22 17.66 -19.17
CA TYR A 115 9.07 16.71 -19.89
C TYR A 115 9.36 17.23 -21.30
N ALA A 116 10.34 16.64 -21.97
CA ALA A 116 10.69 17.02 -23.34
C ALA A 116 9.56 16.82 -24.35
N ASP A 117 8.60 15.95 -24.04
CA ASP A 117 7.48 15.52 -24.88
C ASP A 117 6.11 16.02 -24.39
N GLY A 118 6.08 16.89 -23.38
CA GLY A 118 4.86 17.50 -22.86
C GLY A 118 4.81 17.63 -21.35
N ASP A 119 3.66 18.04 -20.84
CA ASP A 119 3.39 18.25 -19.42
C ASP A 119 2.48 17.13 -18.93
N TYR A 120 2.92 16.43 -17.90
CA TYR A 120 2.19 15.29 -17.32
C TYR A 120 2.26 15.32 -15.80
N ASP A 121 1.18 14.91 -15.14
CA ASP A 121 1.28 14.48 -13.77
C ASP A 121 1.91 13.09 -13.68
N GLN A 122 2.16 12.62 -12.45
CA GLN A 122 2.92 11.39 -12.27
C GLN A 122 2.18 10.15 -12.82
N MET A 123 0.84 10.07 -12.65
CA MET A 123 0.09 8.90 -13.10
C MET A 123 -0.09 8.89 -14.62
N ASP A 124 -0.40 10.04 -15.21
CA ASP A 124 -0.47 10.17 -16.68
C ASP A 124 0.87 9.82 -17.32
N ARG A 125 1.98 10.24 -16.69
CA ARG A 125 3.32 9.88 -17.16
C ARG A 125 3.58 8.37 -17.10
N VAL A 126 3.21 7.71 -16.00
CA VAL A 126 3.33 6.24 -15.87
C VAL A 126 2.54 5.53 -16.97
N LEU A 127 1.27 5.90 -17.18
CA LEU A 127 0.42 5.27 -18.19
C LEU A 127 0.95 5.48 -19.61
N LYS A 128 1.44 6.69 -19.93
CA LYS A 128 2.07 7.01 -21.20
C LYS A 128 3.34 6.18 -21.44
N ASP A 129 4.24 6.15 -20.46
CA ASP A 129 5.50 5.43 -20.58
C ASP A 129 5.29 3.92 -20.74
N LEU A 130 4.34 3.33 -20.02
CA LEU A 130 3.98 1.91 -20.17
C LEU A 130 3.42 1.59 -21.57
N LYS A 131 2.76 2.54 -22.20
CA LYS A 131 2.23 2.38 -23.57
C LYS A 131 3.31 2.56 -24.65
N GLU A 132 4.20 3.54 -24.49
CA GLU A 132 5.13 3.97 -25.56
C GLU A 132 6.53 3.34 -25.41
N ASN A 133 6.98 3.12 -24.18
CA ASN A 133 8.28 2.54 -23.87
C ASN A 133 8.23 1.66 -22.60
N PRO A 134 7.48 0.53 -22.63
CA PRO A 134 7.19 -0.27 -21.45
C PRO A 134 8.43 -0.83 -20.74
N PHE A 135 9.54 -1.04 -21.44
CA PHE A 135 10.79 -1.54 -20.85
C PHE A 135 11.71 -0.45 -20.29
N SER A 136 11.21 0.79 -20.20
CA SER A 136 11.92 1.89 -19.53
C SER A 136 12.14 1.59 -18.05
N ARG A 137 13.33 1.93 -17.55
CA ARG A 137 13.69 1.81 -16.12
C ARG A 137 13.39 3.10 -15.34
N ARG A 138 12.57 4.00 -15.89
CA ARG A 138 12.27 5.33 -15.34
C ARG A 138 10.79 5.50 -15.00
N ILE A 139 10.02 4.42 -15.02
CA ILE A 139 8.56 4.45 -14.79
C ILE A 139 8.32 4.33 -13.29
N MET A 140 7.93 5.44 -12.65
CA MET A 140 7.71 5.47 -11.21
C MET A 140 6.82 6.64 -10.78
N THR A 141 6.26 6.53 -9.57
CA THR A 141 5.67 7.64 -8.84
C THR A 141 6.44 7.87 -7.54
N ASN A 142 6.55 9.14 -7.13
CA ASN A 142 7.21 9.53 -5.89
C ASN A 142 6.35 10.55 -5.14
N LEU A 143 5.96 10.23 -3.91
CA LEU A 143 5.09 11.07 -3.09
C LEU A 143 5.87 11.88 -2.04
N TYR A 144 7.18 11.73 -1.97
CA TYR A 144 8.03 12.38 -0.97
C TYR A 144 8.82 13.53 -1.59
N THR A 145 8.22 14.72 -1.60
CA THR A 145 8.82 15.94 -2.14
C THR A 145 9.33 16.81 -1.00
N PHE A 146 10.65 16.95 -0.89
CA PHE A 146 11.29 17.66 0.24
C PHE A 146 10.85 19.12 0.38
N ALA A 147 10.55 19.78 -0.74
CA ALA A 147 10.08 21.18 -0.73
C ALA A 147 8.71 21.36 -0.08
N ASP A 148 7.87 20.31 -0.08
CA ASP A 148 6.49 20.36 0.41
C ASP A 148 6.29 19.72 1.79
N LEU A 149 7.32 19.14 2.40
CA LEU A 149 7.18 18.38 3.66
C LEU A 149 6.57 19.23 4.80
N SER A 150 6.92 20.51 4.89
CA SER A 150 6.38 21.40 5.93
C SER A 150 4.87 21.70 5.76
N GLU A 151 4.32 21.41 4.59
CA GLU A 151 2.90 21.60 4.26
C GLU A 151 2.14 20.26 4.21
N MET A 152 2.74 19.16 4.67
CA MET A 152 2.13 17.84 4.79
C MET A 152 1.72 17.57 6.24
N ASN A 153 0.46 17.25 6.49
CA ASN A 153 0.00 16.87 7.83
C ASN A 153 0.50 15.47 8.23
N LEU A 154 0.75 14.60 7.24
CA LEU A 154 1.41 13.32 7.42
C LEU A 154 2.39 13.07 6.27
N TYR A 155 3.66 12.84 6.60
CA TYR A 155 4.68 12.46 5.61
C TYR A 155 4.40 11.07 5.05
N PRO A 156 4.36 10.88 3.71
CA PRO A 156 4.07 9.60 3.10
C PRO A 156 4.97 8.47 3.63
N CYS A 157 4.34 7.40 4.12
CA CYS A 157 5.04 6.17 4.52
C CYS A 157 5.36 5.32 3.28
N ALA A 158 4.33 4.98 2.50
CA ALA A 158 4.44 4.44 1.15
C ALA A 158 4.71 5.60 0.20
N PHE A 159 5.96 5.78 -0.22
CA PHE A 159 6.33 7.03 -0.89
C PHE A 159 6.83 6.85 -2.32
N ASN A 160 7.26 5.66 -2.70
CA ASN A 160 7.79 5.42 -4.04
C ASN A 160 7.27 4.09 -4.59
N ALA A 161 6.73 4.13 -5.81
CA ALA A 161 6.27 2.98 -6.55
C ALA A 161 6.98 2.93 -7.91
N ILE A 162 7.80 1.89 -8.12
CA ILE A 162 8.61 1.71 -9.34
C ILE A 162 8.01 0.57 -10.14
N TYR A 163 7.64 0.86 -11.38
CA TYR A 163 7.09 -0.12 -12.32
C TYR A 163 8.19 -0.72 -13.19
N ASN A 164 8.13 -2.02 -13.40
CA ASN A 164 9.07 -2.74 -14.25
C ASN A 164 8.35 -3.80 -15.08
N VAL A 165 8.61 -3.82 -16.37
CA VAL A 165 8.02 -4.78 -17.30
C VAL A 165 9.04 -5.87 -17.62
N THR A 166 8.58 -7.12 -17.52
CA THR A 166 9.34 -8.30 -17.95
C THR A 166 8.58 -9.03 -19.05
N GLN A 167 9.31 -9.65 -19.99
CA GLN A 167 8.74 -10.47 -21.05
C GLN A 167 9.40 -11.84 -21.05
N GLU A 168 8.61 -12.85 -20.76
CA GLU A 168 9.04 -14.24 -20.90
C GLU A 168 8.77 -14.71 -22.33
N ALA A 169 9.76 -15.41 -22.93
CA ALA A 169 9.63 -15.87 -24.32
C ALA A 169 8.46 -16.84 -24.56
N SER A 170 7.95 -17.48 -23.51
CA SER A 170 6.83 -18.43 -23.54
C SER A 170 5.46 -17.77 -23.37
N LYS A 171 5.41 -16.45 -23.11
CA LYS A 171 4.16 -15.73 -22.84
C LYS A 171 3.82 -14.75 -23.94
N ASP A 172 2.53 -14.67 -24.27
CA ASP A 172 2.00 -13.74 -25.28
C ASP A 172 1.96 -12.30 -24.79
N LYS A 173 1.80 -12.10 -23.47
CA LYS A 173 1.70 -10.77 -22.85
C LYS A 173 2.90 -10.49 -21.96
N PRO A 174 3.41 -9.24 -21.94
CA PRO A 174 4.37 -8.81 -20.95
C PRO A 174 3.76 -8.79 -19.55
N THR A 175 4.61 -8.91 -18.55
CA THR A 175 4.24 -8.89 -17.14
C THR A 175 4.68 -7.58 -16.52
N LEU A 176 3.75 -6.85 -15.89
CA LEU A 176 4.02 -5.65 -15.12
C LEU A 176 4.28 -6.03 -13.66
N ASN A 177 5.40 -5.61 -13.14
CA ASN A 177 5.79 -5.77 -11.73
C ASN A 177 5.85 -4.40 -11.05
N LEU A 178 5.67 -4.38 -9.72
CA LEU A 178 5.69 -3.17 -8.92
C LEU A 178 6.61 -3.34 -7.71
N LEU A 179 7.59 -2.44 -7.55
CA LEU A 179 8.36 -2.29 -6.32
C LEU A 179 7.78 -1.12 -5.51
N LEU A 180 7.18 -1.42 -4.37
CA LEU A 180 6.74 -0.45 -3.39
C LEU A 180 7.84 -0.21 -2.35
N VAL A 181 8.25 1.04 -2.16
CA VAL A 181 9.19 1.44 -1.10
C VAL A 181 8.45 2.20 -0.02
N GLN A 182 8.55 1.70 1.21
CA GLN A 182 8.05 2.36 2.41
C GLN A 182 9.19 2.72 3.34
N ARG A 183 9.21 3.98 3.83
CA ARG A 183 10.20 4.41 4.82
C ARG A 183 9.87 3.90 6.23
N SER A 184 8.60 3.61 6.49
CA SER A 184 8.09 3.22 7.81
C SER A 184 6.77 2.47 7.64
N GLN A 185 6.57 1.43 8.45
CA GLN A 185 5.38 0.58 8.38
C GLN A 185 4.96 0.09 9.75
N ASP A 186 3.78 0.55 10.23
CA ASP A 186 3.07 -0.11 11.33
C ASP A 186 2.52 -1.45 10.81
N ILE A 187 3.10 -2.54 11.31
CA ILE A 187 2.80 -3.88 10.83
C ILE A 187 1.37 -4.30 11.18
N LEU A 188 0.90 -3.97 12.39
CA LEU A 188 -0.45 -4.34 12.79
C LEU A 188 -1.50 -3.49 12.07
N ALA A 189 -1.38 -2.16 12.12
CA ALA A 189 -2.44 -1.29 11.65
C ALA A 189 -2.50 -1.19 10.12
N ALA A 190 -1.35 -1.08 9.43
CA ALA A 190 -1.31 -0.64 8.05
C ALA A 190 -0.70 -1.63 7.05
N ASN A 191 0.08 -2.66 7.48
CA ASN A 191 0.84 -3.47 6.53
C ASN A 191 -0.03 -4.12 5.45
N ASN A 192 -1.02 -4.92 5.82
CA ASN A 192 -1.82 -5.63 4.81
C ASN A 192 -2.74 -4.69 4.02
N TRP A 193 -3.15 -3.58 4.63
CA TRP A 193 -3.87 -2.52 3.92
C TRP A 193 -3.05 -1.99 2.74
N ASN A 194 -1.81 -1.56 2.98
CA ASN A 194 -0.94 -1.06 1.92
C ASN A 194 -0.57 -2.14 0.89
N VAL A 195 -0.30 -3.38 1.32
CA VAL A 195 -0.05 -4.50 0.39
C VAL A 195 -1.24 -4.69 -0.57
N CYS A 196 -2.47 -4.72 -0.03
CA CYS A 196 -3.67 -4.87 -0.88
C CYS A 196 -3.89 -3.66 -1.78
N GLN A 197 -3.66 -2.43 -1.31
CA GLN A 197 -3.75 -1.22 -2.11
C GLN A 197 -2.84 -1.27 -3.33
N TYR A 198 -1.56 -1.55 -3.13
CA TYR A 198 -0.59 -1.57 -4.22
C TYR A 198 -0.71 -2.81 -5.10
N ALA A 199 -1.26 -3.92 -4.60
CA ALA A 199 -1.66 -5.05 -5.43
C ALA A 199 -2.82 -4.67 -6.36
N ILE A 200 -3.85 -3.97 -5.86
CA ILE A 200 -4.96 -3.46 -6.67
C ILE A 200 -4.44 -2.44 -7.70
N LEU A 201 -3.59 -1.49 -7.29
CA LEU A 201 -2.98 -0.53 -8.21
C LEU A 201 -2.22 -1.22 -9.34
N LEU A 202 -1.40 -2.24 -9.00
CA LEU A 202 -0.68 -3.04 -9.99
C LEU A 202 -1.63 -3.73 -10.97
N MET A 203 -2.73 -4.33 -10.48
CA MET A 203 -3.74 -4.97 -11.32
C MET A 203 -4.41 -3.96 -12.27
N MET A 204 -4.81 -2.79 -11.76
CA MET A 204 -5.45 -1.73 -12.56
C MET A 204 -4.53 -1.23 -13.67
N VAL A 205 -3.28 -0.91 -13.33
CA VAL A 205 -2.29 -0.39 -14.30
C VAL A 205 -1.93 -1.47 -15.34
N ALA A 206 -1.75 -2.71 -14.92
CA ALA A 206 -1.48 -3.84 -15.83
C ALA A 206 -2.63 -4.04 -16.83
N GLN A 207 -3.89 -4.03 -16.34
CA GLN A 207 -5.08 -4.22 -17.19
C GLN A 207 -5.17 -3.15 -18.29
N VAL A 208 -5.08 -1.87 -17.93
CA VAL A 208 -5.22 -0.77 -18.90
C VAL A 208 -4.01 -0.64 -19.83
N SER A 209 -2.87 -1.22 -19.45
CA SER A 209 -1.66 -1.29 -20.29
C SER A 209 -1.59 -2.57 -21.13
N GLY A 210 -2.60 -3.45 -21.05
CA GLY A 210 -2.65 -4.71 -21.79
C GLY A 210 -1.64 -5.76 -21.34
N MET A 211 -1.19 -5.68 -20.08
CA MET A 211 -0.17 -6.56 -19.47
C MET A 211 -0.79 -7.51 -18.43
N GLU A 212 -0.05 -8.55 -18.05
CA GLU A 212 -0.36 -9.39 -16.91
C GLU A 212 0.16 -8.72 -15.62
N ALA A 213 -0.63 -8.70 -14.55
CA ALA A 213 -0.14 -8.30 -13.23
C ALA A 213 0.79 -9.38 -12.68
N GLY A 214 2.01 -8.98 -12.36
CA GLY A 214 3.07 -9.87 -11.90
C GLY A 214 3.33 -9.78 -10.41
N GLU A 215 4.56 -9.46 -10.05
CA GLU A 215 5.04 -9.45 -8.68
C GLU A 215 4.93 -8.05 -8.05
N LEU A 216 4.35 -7.98 -6.86
CA LEU A 216 4.49 -6.85 -5.95
C LEU A 216 5.65 -7.15 -4.98
N VAL A 217 6.71 -6.34 -5.08
CA VAL A 217 7.83 -6.35 -4.12
C VAL A 217 7.63 -5.20 -3.13
N HIS A 218 7.51 -5.52 -1.85
CA HIS A 218 7.28 -4.54 -0.78
C HIS A 218 8.54 -4.39 0.07
N MET A 219 9.25 -3.28 -0.10
CA MET A 219 10.44 -2.92 0.65
C MET A 219 10.11 -1.94 1.77
N ILE A 220 10.48 -2.29 2.99
CA ILE A 220 10.18 -1.52 4.19
C ILE A 220 11.50 -1.19 4.90
N ALA A 221 11.83 0.09 5.02
CA ALA A 221 13.04 0.50 5.74
C ALA A 221 12.90 0.29 7.26
N ASP A 222 11.79 0.70 7.86
CA ASP A 222 11.49 0.53 9.27
C ASP A 222 10.17 -0.24 9.43
N ALA A 223 10.28 -1.56 9.60
CA ALA A 223 9.15 -2.46 9.84
C ALA A 223 8.97 -2.63 11.35
N HIS A 224 7.88 -2.11 11.94
CA HIS A 224 7.75 -2.07 13.39
C HIS A 224 6.38 -2.53 13.90
N ILE A 225 6.43 -3.03 15.14
CA ILE A 225 5.27 -3.36 15.97
C ILE A 225 5.36 -2.47 17.22
N TYR A 226 4.33 -1.67 17.47
CA TYR A 226 4.26 -0.86 18.69
C TYR A 226 4.16 -1.73 19.94
N ASP A 227 4.66 -1.22 21.07
CA ASP A 227 4.68 -1.93 22.36
C ASP A 227 3.28 -2.44 22.78
N ARG A 228 2.22 -1.62 22.64
CA ARG A 228 0.83 -2.01 22.92
C ARG A 228 0.22 -2.93 21.87
N HIS A 229 0.89 -3.14 20.75
CA HIS A 229 0.45 -4.05 19.69
C HIS A 229 1.02 -5.45 19.81
N VAL A 230 2.09 -5.66 20.59
CA VAL A 230 2.83 -6.94 20.64
C VAL A 230 1.93 -8.13 20.98
N ASP A 231 1.11 -8.02 22.03
CA ASP A 231 0.25 -9.14 22.44
C ASP A 231 -0.91 -9.35 21.45
N ILE A 232 -1.39 -8.28 20.81
CA ILE A 232 -2.42 -8.37 19.75
C ILE A 232 -1.82 -9.10 18.53
N VAL A 233 -0.59 -8.79 18.15
CA VAL A 233 0.10 -9.46 17.03
C VAL A 233 0.36 -10.92 17.34
N LYS A 234 0.82 -11.27 18.56
CA LYS A 234 1.02 -12.67 18.97
C LYS A 234 -0.28 -13.48 18.88
N GLU A 235 -1.39 -12.91 19.32
CA GLU A 235 -2.71 -13.54 19.20
C GLU A 235 -3.10 -13.68 17.73
N LEU A 236 -2.94 -12.61 16.92
CA LEU A 236 -3.29 -12.62 15.51
C LEU A 236 -2.55 -13.68 14.70
N ILE A 237 -1.23 -13.80 14.89
CA ILE A 237 -0.41 -14.79 14.15
C ILE A 237 -0.63 -16.23 14.61
N SER A 238 -1.29 -16.43 15.74
CA SER A 238 -1.68 -17.77 16.24
C SER A 238 -3.01 -18.27 15.68
N ARG A 239 -3.76 -17.45 14.96
CA ARG A 239 -5.09 -17.79 14.43
C ARG A 239 -5.01 -18.82 13.30
N PRO A 240 -6.10 -19.60 13.10
CA PRO A 240 -6.22 -20.43 11.91
C PRO A 240 -6.23 -19.56 10.64
N THR A 241 -5.63 -20.08 9.59
CA THR A 241 -5.54 -19.47 8.27
C THR A 241 -6.47 -20.16 7.28
N PHE A 242 -6.84 -19.45 6.21
CA PHE A 242 -7.65 -19.96 5.12
C PHE A 242 -6.88 -19.85 3.79
N ASP A 243 -7.51 -20.25 2.70
CA ASP A 243 -6.96 -20.03 1.37
C ASP A 243 -7.15 -18.56 0.95
N ALA A 244 -6.28 -18.08 0.09
CA ALA A 244 -6.35 -16.71 -0.41
C ALA A 244 -7.66 -16.47 -1.19
N PRO A 245 -8.27 -15.27 -1.09
CA PRO A 245 -9.42 -14.94 -1.91
C PRO A 245 -9.04 -14.86 -3.39
N LYS A 246 -10.02 -15.12 -4.26
CA LYS A 246 -9.92 -14.79 -5.67
C LYS A 246 -10.30 -13.32 -5.85
N VAL A 247 -9.39 -12.54 -6.39
CA VAL A 247 -9.61 -11.12 -6.65
C VAL A 247 -9.34 -10.83 -8.12
N SER A 248 -10.29 -10.17 -8.75
CA SER A 248 -10.19 -9.74 -10.16
C SER A 248 -10.80 -8.36 -10.34
N LEU A 249 -10.52 -7.74 -11.48
CA LEU A 249 -11.13 -6.47 -11.88
C LEU A 249 -12.15 -6.73 -13.01
N ASN A 250 -13.13 -5.84 -13.11
CA ASN A 250 -14.05 -5.82 -14.24
C ASN A 250 -13.27 -5.69 -15.57
N PRO A 251 -13.27 -6.73 -16.44
CA PRO A 251 -12.44 -6.75 -17.64
C PRO A 251 -12.87 -5.72 -18.70
N ASN A 252 -14.05 -5.12 -18.56
CA ASN A 252 -14.57 -4.12 -19.49
C ASN A 252 -13.99 -2.71 -19.26
N VAL A 253 -13.32 -2.48 -18.12
CA VAL A 253 -12.66 -1.19 -17.85
C VAL A 253 -11.32 -1.15 -18.58
N THR A 254 -11.19 -0.22 -19.51
CA THR A 254 -10.01 -0.08 -20.39
C THR A 254 -9.25 1.24 -20.17
N ASN A 255 -9.78 2.15 -19.37
CA ASN A 255 -9.15 3.39 -18.99
C ASN A 255 -8.97 3.44 -17.47
N PHE A 256 -7.79 3.83 -17.01
CA PHE A 256 -7.45 3.91 -15.58
C PHE A 256 -8.42 4.81 -14.79
N TYR A 257 -8.89 5.88 -15.40
CA TYR A 257 -9.76 6.86 -14.76
C TYR A 257 -11.24 6.47 -14.71
N ASP A 258 -11.62 5.34 -15.32
CA ASP A 258 -12.99 4.84 -15.32
C ASP A 258 -13.25 3.79 -14.21
N PHE A 259 -12.20 3.32 -13.52
CA PHE A 259 -12.38 2.38 -12.42
C PHE A 259 -13.16 2.99 -11.25
N THR A 260 -14.01 2.16 -10.67
CA THR A 260 -14.75 2.41 -9.43
C THR A 260 -14.53 1.24 -8.45
N THR A 261 -14.93 1.40 -7.21
CA THR A 261 -14.85 0.30 -6.21
C THR A 261 -15.75 -0.89 -6.55
N ASP A 262 -16.74 -0.71 -7.42
CA ASP A 262 -17.62 -1.80 -7.86
C ASP A 262 -16.96 -2.69 -8.92
N ASP A 263 -15.89 -2.22 -9.54
CA ASP A 263 -15.10 -3.01 -10.49
C ASP A 263 -14.15 -4.01 -9.81
N LEU A 264 -14.01 -3.97 -8.48
CA LEU A 264 -13.28 -4.97 -7.72
C LEU A 264 -14.21 -6.15 -7.37
N ILE A 265 -13.90 -7.30 -7.95
CA ILE A 265 -14.60 -8.56 -7.74
C ILE A 265 -13.81 -9.40 -6.74
N VAL A 266 -14.43 -9.77 -5.63
CA VAL A 266 -13.83 -10.58 -4.56
C VAL A 266 -14.67 -11.80 -4.31
N GLU A 267 -14.09 -12.98 -4.47
CA GLU A 267 -14.75 -14.27 -4.29
C GLU A 267 -13.99 -15.11 -3.27
N ASP A 268 -14.69 -15.99 -2.59
CA ASP A 268 -14.15 -17.00 -1.67
C ASP A 268 -13.30 -16.41 -0.52
N TYR A 269 -13.55 -15.18 -0.07
CA TYR A 269 -12.78 -14.55 1.00
C TYR A 269 -13.23 -15.02 2.38
N GLN A 270 -12.63 -16.12 2.85
CA GLN A 270 -12.74 -16.59 4.24
C GLN A 270 -11.64 -15.94 5.10
N HIS A 271 -11.99 -15.54 6.31
CA HIS A 271 -11.07 -14.85 7.20
C HIS A 271 -11.46 -15.00 8.67
N GLY A 272 -10.51 -14.82 9.57
CA GLY A 272 -10.73 -14.73 11.01
C GLY A 272 -11.49 -13.43 11.40
N PRO A 273 -11.86 -13.33 12.68
CA PRO A 273 -12.58 -12.16 13.19
C PRO A 273 -11.72 -10.89 13.14
N GLN A 274 -12.39 -9.75 12.90
CA GLN A 274 -11.70 -8.47 12.92
C GLN A 274 -11.26 -8.08 14.34
N ILE A 275 -10.09 -7.47 14.44
CA ILE A 275 -9.60 -6.88 15.68
C ILE A 275 -10.24 -5.49 15.82
N LYS A 276 -10.86 -5.25 16.96
CA LYS A 276 -11.49 -3.95 17.28
C LYS A 276 -10.61 -3.19 18.26
N ASN A 277 -10.72 -1.86 18.25
CA ASN A 277 -10.08 -0.96 19.20
C ASN A 277 -8.55 -1.13 19.25
N ILE A 278 -7.91 -1.25 18.08
CA ILE A 278 -6.45 -1.21 18.00
C ILE A 278 -6.01 0.19 18.46
N PRO A 279 -5.15 0.32 19.49
CA PRO A 279 -4.61 1.62 19.89
C PRO A 279 -3.85 2.28 18.73
N ILE A 280 -4.00 3.59 18.57
CA ILE A 280 -3.28 4.35 17.54
C ILE A 280 -2.28 5.28 18.22
N ALA A 281 -1.04 5.23 17.75
CA ALA A 281 0.01 6.17 18.13
C ALA A 281 0.09 7.32 17.10
N VAL A 282 0.16 8.57 17.57
CA VAL A 282 0.20 9.78 16.74
C VAL A 282 1.42 10.66 17.04
#